data_487ec0b0c6bf6827000d27c21ebd6592
#
_entry.id   487ec0b0c6bf6827000d27c21ebd6592
#
_cell.length_a   1.000
_cell.length_b   1.000
_cell.length_c   1.000
_cell.angle_alpha   90.00
_cell.angle_beta   90.00
_cell.angle_gamma   90.00
#
_symmetry.space_group_name_H-M   'P 1'
#
loop_
_entity.id
_entity.type
_entity.pdbx_description
1 polymer ?
#
loop_
_entity_poly.entity_id
_entity_poly.type
_entity_poly.pdbx_seq_one_letter_code
_entity_poly.pdbx_strand_id
1 'polypeptide(L)'
;MARPQRRVGLLFLFGLILLSGVLLRAFWLQGVQGNSLASQAASQQVATVTVPGLRGAILDRNGQELAGSEEGASIYATPYQIKDPQTESEAVAKALDADPNDVLKAITAPGGFSYVQRKVDLAHSTKVEELGLEGIGQHPDTIRTRPQGPLAGQLIGAVSEDGKGLTGLELGEDSTLHGVDGERQLVNDALGDPISLKTLTDAQDGAPIKLT
;
A
#
# COMPACT_ATOMS: atom_id res chain seq x y z
N MET A 1 51.06 -51.68 18.35
CA MET A 1 50.94 -50.85 17.10
C MET A 1 49.50 -50.87 16.64
N ALA A 2 48.75 -49.78 16.80
CA ALA A 2 47.36 -49.70 16.35
C ALA A 2 47.35 -49.62 14.80
N ARG A 3 46.69 -50.55 14.16
CA ARG A 3 46.63 -50.69 12.68
C ARG A 3 46.06 -49.40 12.05
N PRO A 4 46.82 -48.67 11.22
CA PRO A 4 46.37 -47.41 10.62
C PRO A 4 45.04 -47.51 9.85
N GLN A 5 44.77 -48.69 9.31
CA GLN A 5 43.55 -49.01 8.59
C GLN A 5 42.25 -48.88 9.41
N ARG A 6 42.25 -49.15 10.73
CA ARG A 6 41.10 -49.00 11.60
C ARG A 6 40.77 -47.54 11.84
N ARG A 7 41.79 -46.65 11.94
CA ARG A 7 41.58 -45.21 12.14
C ARG A 7 41.01 -44.56 10.90
N VAL A 8 41.49 -44.95 9.71
CA VAL A 8 40.96 -44.48 8.43
C VAL A 8 39.52 -44.97 8.23
N GLY A 9 39.21 -46.22 8.56
CA GLY A 9 37.83 -46.74 8.51
C GLY A 9 36.87 -46.02 9.44
N LEU A 10 37.29 -45.64 10.68
CA LEU A 10 36.49 -44.86 11.60
C LEU A 10 36.22 -43.44 11.09
N LEU A 11 37.22 -42.79 10.51
CA LEU A 11 37.04 -41.45 9.90
C LEU A 11 36.11 -41.50 8.71
N PHE A 12 36.22 -42.53 7.89
CA PHE A 12 35.31 -42.74 6.75
C PHE A 12 33.88 -42.99 7.21
N LEU A 13 33.70 -43.84 8.24
CA LEU A 13 32.36 -44.11 8.81
C LEU A 13 31.74 -42.85 9.40
N PHE A 14 32.54 -42.05 10.11
CA PHE A 14 32.12 -40.77 10.67
C PHE A 14 31.70 -39.78 9.57
N GLY A 15 32.48 -39.67 8.49
CA GLY A 15 32.15 -38.84 7.34
C GLY A 15 30.83 -39.30 6.66
N LEU A 16 30.62 -40.62 6.57
CA LEU A 16 29.40 -41.18 5.98
C LEU A 16 28.17 -40.91 6.84
N ILE A 17 28.30 -40.96 8.16
CA ILE A 17 27.23 -40.61 9.10
C ILE A 17 26.89 -39.11 8.99
N LEU A 18 27.88 -38.22 8.92
CA LEU A 18 27.67 -36.78 8.72
C LEU A 18 26.95 -36.49 7.40
N LEU A 19 27.43 -37.11 6.32
CA LEU A 19 26.82 -36.97 5.00
C LEU A 19 25.37 -37.44 4.99
N SER A 20 25.10 -38.61 5.61
CA SER A 20 23.74 -39.12 5.75
C SER A 20 22.84 -38.19 6.56
N GLY A 21 23.35 -37.55 7.61
CA GLY A 21 22.63 -36.54 8.38
C GLY A 21 22.26 -35.30 7.56
N VAL A 22 23.21 -34.82 6.74
CA VAL A 22 22.94 -33.70 5.81
C VAL A 22 21.91 -34.07 4.76
N LEU A 23 22.01 -35.26 4.16
CA LEU A 23 21.04 -35.74 3.17
C LEU A 23 19.64 -35.92 3.75
N LEU A 24 19.53 -36.49 4.97
CA LEU A 24 18.25 -36.62 5.68
C LEU A 24 17.64 -35.26 5.98
N ARG A 25 18.47 -34.30 6.40
CA ARG A 25 18.00 -32.93 6.65
C ARG A 25 17.54 -32.25 5.37
N ALA A 26 18.29 -32.38 4.29
CA ALA A 26 17.90 -31.82 2.99
C ALA A 26 16.58 -32.44 2.48
N PHE A 27 16.44 -33.75 2.61
CA PHE A 27 15.20 -34.45 2.26
C PHE A 27 14.01 -33.96 3.12
N TRP A 28 14.20 -33.77 4.42
CA TRP A 28 13.18 -33.26 5.30
C TRP A 28 12.75 -31.82 4.91
N LEU A 29 13.73 -30.94 4.65
CA LEU A 29 13.44 -29.55 4.26
C LEU A 29 12.73 -29.48 2.91
N GLN A 30 13.15 -30.29 1.94
CA GLN A 30 12.57 -30.26 0.57
C GLN A 30 11.26 -31.07 0.48
N GLY A 31 11.18 -32.23 1.15
CA GLY A 31 10.04 -33.12 1.03
C GLY A 31 8.89 -32.80 1.98
N VAL A 32 9.19 -32.36 3.21
CA VAL A 32 8.17 -32.13 4.23
C VAL A 32 7.85 -30.64 4.41
N GLN A 33 8.86 -29.79 4.40
CA GLN A 33 8.68 -28.35 4.61
C GLN A 33 8.66 -27.53 3.31
N GLY A 34 8.98 -28.12 2.17
CA GLY A 34 9.07 -27.42 0.89
C GLY A 34 7.79 -26.66 0.54
N ASN A 35 6.64 -27.31 0.69
CA ASN A 35 5.34 -26.69 0.40
C ASN A 35 4.99 -25.55 1.36
N SER A 36 5.32 -25.68 2.65
CA SER A 36 5.06 -24.61 3.62
C SER A 36 5.98 -23.40 3.44
N LEU A 37 7.24 -23.65 3.14
CA LEU A 37 8.21 -22.61 2.84
C LEU A 37 7.88 -21.89 1.51
N ALA A 38 7.46 -22.64 0.50
CA ALA A 38 7.02 -22.06 -0.77
C ALA A 38 5.75 -21.20 -0.59
N SER A 39 4.78 -21.63 0.22
CA SER A 39 3.59 -20.84 0.51
C SER A 39 3.90 -19.58 1.32
N GLN A 40 4.84 -19.65 2.28
CA GLN A 40 5.30 -18.49 3.03
C GLN A 40 6.06 -17.51 2.12
N ALA A 41 6.94 -17.99 1.25
CA ALA A 41 7.63 -17.16 0.27
C ALA A 41 6.63 -16.49 -0.70
N ALA A 42 5.66 -17.25 -1.20
CA ALA A 42 4.60 -16.71 -2.06
C ALA A 42 3.74 -15.65 -1.34
N SER A 43 3.42 -15.85 -0.05
CA SER A 43 2.65 -14.87 0.71
C SER A 43 3.41 -13.57 1.00
N GLN A 44 4.73 -13.61 1.05
CA GLN A 44 5.57 -12.42 1.20
C GLN A 44 5.69 -11.60 -0.09
N GLN A 45 5.52 -12.23 -1.24
CA GLN A 45 5.55 -11.58 -2.54
C GLN A 45 4.20 -11.03 -2.98
N VAL A 46 3.14 -11.38 -2.27
CA VAL A 46 1.78 -11.00 -2.61
C VAL A 46 1.26 -9.94 -1.65
N ALA A 47 1.04 -8.75 -2.15
CA ALA A 47 0.35 -7.68 -1.43
C ALA A 47 -1.06 -7.50 -1.99
N THR A 48 -2.05 -7.40 -1.12
CA THR A 48 -3.41 -7.00 -1.51
C THR A 48 -3.55 -5.52 -1.25
N VAL A 49 -3.90 -4.78 -2.28
CA VAL A 49 -4.14 -3.33 -2.23
C VAL A 49 -5.62 -3.07 -2.44
N THR A 50 -6.23 -2.34 -1.53
CA THR A 50 -7.59 -1.86 -1.67
C THR A 50 -7.61 -0.70 -2.67
N VAL A 51 -8.52 -0.77 -3.64
CA VAL A 51 -8.79 0.31 -4.59
C VAL A 51 -10.13 0.92 -4.20
N PRO A 52 -10.14 2.16 -3.68
CA PRO A 52 -11.38 2.74 -3.20
C PRO A 52 -12.37 2.99 -4.35
N GLY A 53 -13.65 2.68 -4.11
CA GLY A 53 -14.73 3.11 -4.99
C GLY A 53 -14.94 4.62 -4.87
N LEU A 54 -15.14 5.31 -6.00
CA LEU A 54 -15.41 6.73 -6.00
C LEU A 54 -16.78 7.00 -5.36
N ARG A 55 -16.84 7.99 -4.49
CA ARG A 55 -18.08 8.44 -3.89
C ARG A 55 -18.93 9.18 -4.92
N GLY A 56 -20.22 8.83 -5.04
CA GLY A 56 -21.17 9.40 -6.00
C GLY A 56 -21.23 10.93 -5.96
N ALA A 57 -21.44 11.54 -7.09
CA ALA A 57 -21.55 12.99 -7.22
C ALA A 57 -22.86 13.54 -6.64
N ILE A 58 -22.81 14.75 -6.08
CA ILE A 58 -24.01 15.53 -5.71
C ILE A 58 -24.18 16.62 -6.77
N LEU A 59 -25.31 16.56 -7.48
CA LEU A 59 -25.61 17.46 -8.60
C LEU A 59 -26.74 18.42 -8.23
N ASP A 60 -26.70 19.61 -8.77
CA ASP A 60 -27.83 20.55 -8.71
C ASP A 60 -28.97 20.13 -9.66
N ARG A 61 -30.06 20.91 -9.69
CA ARG A 61 -31.22 20.69 -10.59
C ARG A 61 -30.85 20.75 -12.07
N ASN A 62 -29.77 21.43 -12.43
CA ASN A 62 -29.32 21.60 -13.81
C ASN A 62 -28.30 20.53 -14.21
N GLY A 63 -27.85 19.68 -13.25
CA GLY A 63 -26.83 18.67 -13.46
C GLY A 63 -25.41 19.20 -13.24
N GLN A 64 -25.25 20.41 -12.67
CA GLN A 64 -23.94 20.90 -12.28
C GLN A 64 -23.46 20.21 -11.00
N GLU A 65 -22.21 19.85 -10.98
CA GLU A 65 -21.60 19.18 -9.84
C GLU A 65 -21.35 20.16 -8.69
N LEU A 66 -21.95 19.85 -7.54
CA LEU A 66 -21.77 20.55 -6.28
C LEU A 66 -20.71 19.88 -5.40
N ALA A 67 -20.64 18.56 -5.46
CA ALA A 67 -19.59 17.77 -4.86
C ALA A 67 -19.30 16.53 -5.73
N GLY A 68 -18.04 16.26 -5.98
CA GLY A 68 -17.55 15.14 -6.76
C GLY A 68 -16.41 14.42 -6.09
N SER A 69 -15.99 13.31 -6.66
CA SER A 69 -14.83 12.57 -6.21
C SER A 69 -13.86 12.35 -7.37
N GLU A 70 -12.60 12.54 -7.08
CA GLU A 70 -11.50 12.33 -8.00
C GLU A 70 -10.57 11.27 -7.45
N GLU A 71 -9.88 10.55 -8.34
CA GLU A 71 -8.81 9.65 -7.95
C GLU A 71 -7.62 10.45 -7.44
N GLY A 72 -7.01 9.94 -6.38
CA GLY A 72 -5.81 10.49 -5.78
C GLY A 72 -4.98 9.41 -5.13
N ALA A 73 -4.00 9.82 -4.37
CA ALA A 73 -3.16 8.92 -3.60
C ALA A 73 -2.85 9.47 -2.21
N SER A 74 -2.62 8.60 -1.27
CA SER A 74 -2.03 8.93 0.02
C SER A 74 -0.58 8.49 0.04
N ILE A 75 0.33 9.45 0.29
CA ILE A 75 1.77 9.23 0.37
C ILE A 75 2.12 8.83 1.79
N TYR A 76 2.88 7.76 1.93
CA TYR A 76 3.34 7.26 3.22
C TYR A 76 4.85 7.04 3.23
N ALA A 77 5.41 7.01 4.41
CA ALA A 77 6.81 6.73 4.66
C ALA A 77 6.97 5.49 5.54
N THR A 78 8.04 4.77 5.29
CA THR A 78 8.55 3.68 6.12
C THR A 78 9.89 4.13 6.71
N PRO A 79 9.89 4.80 7.89
CA PRO A 79 11.04 5.57 8.39
C PRO A 79 12.35 4.81 8.48
N TYR A 80 12.31 3.50 8.80
CA TYR A 80 13.54 2.69 8.94
C TYR A 80 14.23 2.35 7.59
N GLN A 81 13.57 2.60 6.45
CA GLN A 81 14.12 2.38 5.11
C GLN A 81 14.76 3.64 4.53
N ILE A 82 14.44 4.82 5.08
CA ILE A 82 14.91 6.11 4.60
C ILE A 82 16.35 6.32 5.03
N LYS A 83 17.24 6.59 4.05
CA LYS A 83 18.71 6.68 4.29
C LYS A 83 19.16 8.09 4.63
N ASP A 84 18.62 9.08 3.94
CA ASP A 84 18.94 10.51 4.12
C ASP A 84 17.66 11.34 4.30
N PRO A 85 17.10 11.35 5.53
CA PRO A 85 15.83 12.01 5.77
C PRO A 85 15.82 13.51 5.39
N GLN A 86 16.95 14.20 5.52
CA GLN A 86 17.03 15.63 5.24
C GLN A 86 16.88 15.90 3.74
N THR A 87 17.71 15.26 2.92
CA THR A 87 17.67 15.44 1.45
C THR A 87 16.37 14.90 0.85
N GLU A 88 15.91 13.74 1.35
CA GLU A 88 14.70 13.10 0.86
C GLU A 88 13.44 13.90 1.22
N SER A 89 13.39 14.52 2.42
CA SER A 89 12.26 15.39 2.80
C SER A 89 12.15 16.63 1.90
N GLU A 90 13.27 17.25 1.52
CA GLU A 90 13.29 18.40 0.63
C GLU A 90 12.79 18.02 -0.78
N ALA A 91 13.20 16.86 -1.29
CA ALA A 91 12.77 16.36 -2.59
C ALA A 91 11.25 16.06 -2.61
N VAL A 92 10.75 15.34 -1.59
CA VAL A 92 9.34 15.00 -1.47
C VAL A 92 8.49 16.25 -1.25
N ALA A 93 8.92 17.17 -0.37
CA ALA A 93 8.22 18.43 -0.12
C ALA A 93 8.08 19.26 -1.39
N LYS A 94 9.13 19.32 -2.21
CA LYS A 94 9.10 20.01 -3.51
C LYS A 94 8.13 19.33 -4.48
N ALA A 95 8.04 18.01 -4.50
CA ALA A 95 7.11 17.28 -5.36
C ALA A 95 5.66 17.48 -4.94
N LEU A 96 5.40 17.61 -3.63
CA LEU A 96 4.07 17.78 -3.02
C LEU A 96 3.64 19.26 -2.83
N ASP A 97 4.50 20.21 -3.13
CA ASP A 97 4.30 21.64 -2.80
C ASP A 97 3.99 21.84 -1.30
N ALA A 98 4.70 21.11 -0.43
CA ALA A 98 4.51 21.06 1.00
C ALA A 98 5.69 21.66 1.79
N ASP A 99 5.52 21.87 3.11
CA ASP A 99 6.60 22.33 3.98
C ASP A 99 7.62 21.18 4.22
N PRO A 100 8.92 21.38 3.91
CA PRO A 100 9.96 20.36 4.15
C PRO A 100 10.04 19.90 5.60
N ASN A 101 9.74 20.77 6.57
CA ASN A 101 9.79 20.43 7.99
C ASN A 101 8.66 19.46 8.38
N ASP A 102 7.47 19.62 7.81
CA ASP A 102 6.35 18.71 8.06
C ASP A 102 6.62 17.35 7.42
N VAL A 103 7.17 17.34 6.20
CA VAL A 103 7.60 16.10 5.54
C VAL A 103 8.72 15.43 6.35
N LEU A 104 9.74 16.18 6.78
CA LEU A 104 10.83 15.65 7.61
C LEU A 104 10.31 15.01 8.89
N LYS A 105 9.37 15.67 9.56
CA LYS A 105 8.73 15.14 10.77
C LYS A 105 7.98 13.84 10.49
N ALA A 106 7.28 13.75 9.38
CA ALA A 106 6.56 12.55 8.99
C ALA A 106 7.50 11.38 8.67
N ILE A 107 8.57 11.61 7.89
CA ILE A 107 9.51 10.55 7.48
C ILE A 107 10.47 10.14 8.60
N THR A 108 10.59 10.93 9.68
CA THR A 108 11.37 10.59 10.89
C THR A 108 10.49 10.18 12.07
N ALA A 109 9.20 10.02 11.85
CA ALA A 109 8.27 9.63 12.91
C ALA A 109 8.64 8.27 13.51
N PRO A 110 8.47 8.07 14.83
CA PRO A 110 8.72 6.79 15.45
C PRO A 110 7.71 5.74 14.95
N GLY A 111 8.21 4.56 14.58
CA GLY A 111 7.39 3.46 14.10
C GLY A 111 7.80 2.96 12.71
N GLY A 112 7.05 2.02 12.17
CA GLY A 112 7.30 1.41 10.87
C GLY A 112 6.51 2.04 9.71
N PHE A 113 5.60 2.97 10.00
CA PHE A 113 4.70 3.59 9.04
C PHE A 113 4.27 4.98 9.51
N SER A 114 4.24 5.93 8.59
CA SER A 114 3.73 7.29 8.82
C SER A 114 3.16 7.87 7.54
N TYR A 115 2.02 8.53 7.60
CA TYR A 115 1.54 9.32 6.47
C TYR A 115 2.35 10.60 6.32
N VAL A 116 2.84 10.84 5.10
CA VAL A 116 3.48 12.10 4.71
C VAL A 116 2.40 13.10 4.34
N GLN A 117 1.52 12.72 3.42
CA GLN A 117 0.37 13.52 3.02
C GLN A 117 -0.73 12.60 2.47
N ARG A 118 -1.95 12.83 2.91
CA ARG A 118 -3.13 12.10 2.40
C ARG A 118 -3.83 12.92 1.31
N LYS A 119 -4.58 12.22 0.46
CA LYS A 119 -5.46 12.81 -0.55
C LYS A 119 -4.73 13.78 -1.49
N VAL A 120 -3.59 13.32 -1.97
CA VAL A 120 -2.76 14.02 -2.96
C VAL A 120 -3.32 13.70 -4.35
N ASP A 121 -3.43 14.72 -5.20
CA ASP A 121 -3.83 14.50 -6.59
C ASP A 121 -2.80 13.69 -7.38
N LEU A 122 -3.24 13.10 -8.48
CA LEU A 122 -2.40 12.22 -9.30
C LEU A 122 -1.17 12.92 -9.88
N ALA A 123 -1.24 14.22 -10.16
CA ALA A 123 -0.11 14.95 -10.73
C ALA A 123 1.05 15.11 -9.74
N HIS A 124 0.74 15.33 -8.44
CA HIS A 124 1.76 15.41 -7.39
C HIS A 124 2.22 14.03 -6.95
N SER A 125 1.31 13.05 -6.84
CA SER A 125 1.69 11.69 -6.45
C SER A 125 2.60 11.01 -7.48
N THR A 126 2.38 11.23 -8.78
CA THR A 126 3.27 10.75 -9.83
C THR A 126 4.68 11.35 -9.72
N LYS A 127 4.79 12.66 -9.40
CA LYS A 127 6.10 13.29 -9.17
C LYS A 127 6.85 12.66 -7.99
N VAL A 128 6.14 12.27 -6.93
CA VAL A 128 6.76 11.57 -5.79
C VAL A 128 7.23 10.17 -6.21
N GLU A 129 6.43 9.44 -6.98
CA GLU A 129 6.78 8.12 -7.49
C GLU A 129 8.03 8.17 -8.39
N GLU A 130 8.12 9.18 -9.27
CA GLU A 130 9.28 9.41 -10.14
C GLU A 130 10.59 9.66 -9.38
N LEU A 131 10.54 10.08 -8.12
CA LEU A 131 11.75 10.22 -7.28
C LEU A 131 12.39 8.87 -6.95
N GLY A 132 11.65 7.76 -6.96
CA GLY A 132 12.14 6.42 -6.72
C GLY A 132 12.81 6.23 -5.36
N LEU A 133 12.33 6.90 -4.31
CA LEU A 133 12.93 6.90 -2.98
C LEU A 133 12.56 5.64 -2.20
N GLU A 134 13.57 4.94 -1.66
CA GLU A 134 13.34 3.80 -0.79
C GLU A 134 12.62 4.25 0.50
N GLY A 135 11.55 3.55 0.88
CA GLY A 135 10.80 3.87 2.08
C GLY A 135 9.73 4.94 1.91
N ILE A 136 9.59 5.54 0.73
CA ILE A 136 8.45 6.39 0.36
C ILE A 136 7.56 5.59 -0.58
N GLY A 137 6.28 5.48 -0.24
CA GLY A 137 5.31 4.76 -1.06
C GLY A 137 4.00 5.52 -1.16
N GLN A 138 3.12 5.01 -2.01
CA GLN A 138 1.78 5.55 -2.16
C GLN A 138 0.75 4.42 -2.23
N HIS A 139 -0.47 4.72 -1.83
CA HIS A 139 -1.61 3.84 -2.07
C HIS A 139 -2.78 4.66 -2.63
N PRO A 140 -3.65 4.03 -3.43
CA PRO A 140 -4.82 4.69 -3.98
C PRO A 140 -5.70 5.29 -2.89
N ASP A 141 -6.18 6.50 -3.12
CA ASP A 141 -7.11 7.21 -2.25
C ASP A 141 -8.08 8.03 -3.11
N THR A 142 -9.10 8.62 -2.51
CA THR A 142 -10.07 9.45 -3.23
C THR A 142 -10.14 10.83 -2.61
N ILE A 143 -10.26 11.84 -3.48
CA ILE A 143 -10.36 13.24 -3.09
C ILE A 143 -11.78 13.71 -3.32
N ARG A 144 -12.44 14.21 -2.27
CA ARG A 144 -13.75 14.83 -2.39
C ARG A 144 -13.60 16.31 -2.75
N THR A 145 -14.03 16.68 -3.94
CA THR A 145 -13.92 18.03 -4.48
C THR A 145 -15.26 18.77 -4.44
N ARG A 146 -15.19 20.09 -4.44
CA ARG A 146 -16.36 20.98 -4.52
C ARG A 146 -16.10 22.04 -5.59
N PRO A 147 -16.41 21.75 -6.86
CA PRO A 147 -16.11 22.67 -7.97
C PRO A 147 -16.75 24.05 -7.82
N GLN A 148 -17.91 24.12 -7.16
CA GLN A 148 -18.65 25.37 -6.91
C GLN A 148 -18.24 26.07 -5.60
N GLY A 149 -17.12 25.63 -4.98
CA GLY A 149 -16.61 26.19 -3.74
C GLY A 149 -17.59 25.99 -2.55
N PRO A 150 -17.83 27.04 -1.71
CA PRO A 150 -18.66 26.91 -0.51
C PRO A 150 -20.17 26.92 -0.79
N LEU A 151 -20.58 26.95 -2.07
CA LEU A 151 -21.99 26.97 -2.44
C LEU A 151 -22.71 25.74 -1.87
N ALA A 152 -23.82 26.00 -1.15
CA ALA A 152 -24.61 25.01 -0.46
C ALA A 152 -23.80 24.09 0.53
N GLY A 153 -22.62 24.51 0.95
CA GLY A 153 -21.72 23.70 1.78
C GLY A 153 -22.34 23.17 3.07
N GLN A 154 -23.24 23.95 3.70
CA GLN A 154 -23.96 23.51 4.91
C GLN A 154 -25.03 22.44 4.58
N LEU A 155 -25.64 22.51 3.41
CA LEU A 155 -26.61 21.52 2.94
C LEU A 155 -25.90 20.22 2.51
N ILE A 156 -24.85 20.35 1.71
CA ILE A 156 -24.05 19.22 1.25
C ILE A 156 -23.44 18.50 2.45
N GLY A 157 -22.85 19.24 3.38
CA GLY A 157 -22.20 18.66 4.55
C GLY A 157 -20.71 18.33 4.31
N ALA A 158 -20.19 17.42 5.10
CA ALA A 158 -18.77 17.02 5.08
C ALA A 158 -18.61 15.51 5.11
N VAL A 159 -17.47 15.03 4.62
CA VAL A 159 -17.02 13.65 4.73
C VAL A 159 -15.79 13.54 5.63
N SER A 160 -15.58 12.37 6.22
CA SER A 160 -14.38 12.04 6.99
C SER A 160 -13.18 11.80 6.07
N GLU A 161 -12.00 11.64 6.66
CA GLU A 161 -10.80 11.19 5.97
C GLU A 161 -11.00 9.85 5.25
N ASP A 162 -11.83 8.98 5.79
CA ASP A 162 -12.13 7.67 5.21
C ASP A 162 -13.34 7.68 4.26
N GLY A 163 -13.76 8.87 3.79
CA GLY A 163 -14.82 9.02 2.80
C GLY A 163 -16.26 8.81 3.30
N LYS A 164 -16.50 8.65 4.63
CA LYS A 164 -17.85 8.51 5.21
C LYS A 164 -18.51 9.87 5.42
N GLY A 165 -19.79 9.96 5.15
CA GLY A 165 -20.58 11.16 5.40
C GLY A 165 -20.64 11.50 6.89
N LEU A 166 -20.34 12.76 7.25
CA LEU A 166 -20.36 13.26 8.63
C LEU A 166 -21.55 14.17 8.91
N THR A 167 -21.95 14.96 7.93
CA THR A 167 -23.04 15.94 8.08
C THR A 167 -23.79 16.16 6.78
N GLY A 168 -24.97 16.79 6.84
CA GLY A 168 -25.75 17.22 5.67
C GLY A 168 -26.19 16.05 4.79
N LEU A 169 -26.27 16.31 3.49
CA LEU A 169 -26.64 15.30 2.49
C LEU A 169 -25.61 14.17 2.39
N GLU A 170 -24.32 14.48 2.61
CA GLU A 170 -23.25 13.48 2.66
C GLU A 170 -23.56 12.40 3.70
N LEU A 171 -24.09 12.77 4.87
CA LEU A 171 -24.49 11.82 5.91
C LEU A 171 -25.85 11.18 5.59
N GLY A 172 -26.82 11.99 5.18
CA GLY A 172 -28.19 11.51 4.96
C GLY A 172 -28.30 10.48 3.85
N GLU A 173 -27.49 10.64 2.80
CA GLU A 173 -27.45 9.77 1.62
C GLU A 173 -26.17 8.93 1.53
N ASP A 174 -25.51 8.72 2.67
CA ASP A 174 -24.23 8.01 2.69
C ASP A 174 -24.31 6.62 2.06
N SER A 175 -25.38 5.89 2.27
CA SER A 175 -25.60 4.56 1.69
C SER A 175 -25.72 4.54 0.16
N THR A 176 -26.14 5.66 -0.43
CA THR A 176 -26.29 5.82 -1.88
C THR A 176 -24.99 6.34 -2.50
N LEU A 177 -24.38 7.32 -1.82
CA LEU A 177 -23.17 7.99 -2.28
C LEU A 177 -21.90 7.16 -2.08
N HIS A 178 -21.85 6.32 -1.04
CA HIS A 178 -20.66 5.54 -0.74
C HIS A 178 -20.42 4.46 -1.80
N GLY A 179 -19.21 4.44 -2.36
CA GLY A 179 -18.78 3.38 -3.27
C GLY A 179 -18.42 2.10 -2.52
N VAL A 180 -18.24 1.01 -3.26
CA VAL A 180 -17.73 -0.25 -2.72
C VAL A 180 -16.28 -0.42 -3.19
N ASP A 181 -15.39 -0.59 -2.24
CA ASP A 181 -13.98 -0.76 -2.53
C ASP A 181 -13.72 -2.07 -3.28
N GLY A 182 -12.79 -2.02 -4.21
CA GLY A 182 -12.26 -3.17 -4.90
C GLY A 182 -10.96 -3.65 -4.27
N GLU A 183 -10.49 -4.80 -4.71
CA GLU A 183 -9.23 -5.39 -4.28
C GLU A 183 -8.37 -5.77 -5.47
N ARG A 184 -7.11 -5.36 -5.44
CA ARG A 184 -6.08 -5.78 -6.40
C ARG A 184 -4.96 -6.50 -5.66
N GLN A 185 -4.52 -7.58 -6.25
CA GLN A 185 -3.38 -8.35 -5.79
C GLN A 185 -2.15 -7.97 -6.62
N LEU A 186 -1.13 -7.48 -5.93
CA LEU A 186 0.18 -7.23 -6.53
C LEU A 186 1.09 -8.40 -6.17
N VAL A 187 1.82 -8.89 -7.16
CA VAL A 187 2.92 -9.83 -6.96
C VAL A 187 4.20 -9.05 -7.19
N ASN A 188 4.98 -8.89 -6.13
CA ASN A 188 6.24 -8.17 -6.18
C ASN A 188 7.40 -9.14 -6.37
N ASP A 189 8.49 -8.66 -6.96
CA ASP A 189 9.76 -9.39 -7.00
C ASP A 189 10.49 -9.35 -5.64
N ALA A 190 11.72 -9.88 -5.61
CA ALA A 190 12.55 -9.89 -4.40
C ALA A 190 13.05 -8.49 -4.00
N LEU A 191 12.96 -7.50 -4.88
CA LEU A 191 13.35 -6.10 -4.64
C LEU A 191 12.14 -5.25 -4.23
N GLY A 192 10.91 -5.79 -4.35
CA GLY A 192 9.66 -5.11 -4.04
C GLY A 192 8.95 -4.50 -5.25
N ASP A 193 9.52 -4.65 -6.46
CA ASP A 193 8.92 -4.12 -7.68
C ASP A 193 7.74 -4.98 -8.16
N PRO A 194 6.63 -4.38 -8.60
CA PRO A 194 5.46 -5.13 -9.03
C PRO A 194 5.69 -5.84 -10.37
N ILE A 195 5.67 -7.18 -10.35
CA ILE A 195 5.79 -8.03 -11.55
C ILE A 195 4.43 -8.24 -12.21
N SER A 196 3.38 -8.38 -11.40
CA SER A 196 2.04 -8.72 -11.88
C SER A 196 0.97 -8.08 -11.02
N LEU A 197 -0.09 -7.64 -11.69
CA LEU A 197 -1.26 -7.04 -11.06
C LEU A 197 -2.49 -7.86 -11.48
N LYS A 198 -3.22 -8.36 -10.49
CA LYS A 198 -4.45 -9.11 -10.70
C LYS A 198 -5.59 -8.46 -9.93
N THR A 199 -6.64 -8.06 -10.63
CA THR A 199 -7.87 -7.61 -9.98
C THR A 199 -8.60 -8.81 -9.38
N LEU A 200 -8.90 -8.76 -8.09
CA LEU A 200 -9.70 -9.76 -7.38
C LEU A 200 -11.17 -9.36 -7.39
N THR A 201 -11.43 -8.09 -7.07
CA THR A 201 -12.78 -7.50 -7.06
C THR A 201 -12.67 -6.10 -7.64
N ASP A 202 -13.55 -5.76 -8.58
CA ASP A 202 -13.62 -4.40 -9.13
C ASP A 202 -14.27 -3.46 -8.12
N ALA A 203 -13.71 -2.26 -7.99
CA ALA A 203 -14.35 -1.18 -7.24
C ALA A 203 -15.66 -0.78 -7.93
N GLN A 204 -16.66 -0.43 -7.13
CA GLN A 204 -17.93 0.09 -7.63
C GLN A 204 -18.15 1.50 -7.10
N ASP A 205 -18.38 2.42 -8.00
CA ASP A 205 -18.64 3.80 -7.61
C ASP A 205 -20.04 3.96 -7.00
N GLY A 206 -20.16 4.89 -6.06
CA GLY A 206 -21.43 5.28 -5.48
C GLY A 206 -22.35 5.93 -6.52
N ALA A 207 -23.63 5.81 -6.33
CA ALA A 207 -24.61 6.42 -7.24
C ALA A 207 -24.68 7.95 -7.04
N PRO A 208 -24.77 8.74 -8.13
CA PRO A 208 -24.95 10.18 -8.02
C PRO A 208 -26.36 10.53 -7.53
N ILE A 209 -26.48 11.61 -6.76
CA ILE A 209 -27.78 12.19 -6.36
C ILE A 209 -27.97 13.55 -7.01
N LYS A 210 -29.21 13.85 -7.40
CA LYS A 210 -29.60 15.12 -8.03
C LYS A 210 -30.60 15.85 -7.16
N LEU A 211 -30.25 17.08 -6.82
CA LEU A 211 -31.16 17.97 -6.08
C LEU A 211 -32.19 18.57 -7.02
N THR A 212 -33.43 18.63 -6.58
CA THR A 212 -34.59 19.14 -7.37
C THR A 212 -35.08 20.47 -6.83
#